data_e85e28528f367922a894c9c4d2800743
#
_entry.id   e85e28528f367922a894c9c4d2800743
#
_cell.length_a   1.000
_cell.length_b   1.000
_cell.length_c   1.000
_cell.angle_alpha   90.00
_cell.angle_beta   90.00
_cell.angle_gamma   90.00
#
_symmetry.space_group_name_H-M   'P 1'
#
loop_
_entity.id
_entity.type
_entity.pdbx_description
1 polymer ?
#
loop_
_entity_poly.entity_id
_entity_poly.type
_entity_poly.pdbx_seq_one_letter_code
_entity_poly.pdbx_strand_id
1 'polypeptide(L)'
;RKIISDVKIKNIKRGSIIEDDSKNLRILILSDIILVLSAFIFSLFIRNDFLVPEFLFSKDVFHILGLLVLVKLSCYYLLNLYKGMWRYTSLFDMVNIFKANILGTMIVIALMGYLRGFQDIPRSVFIIDFILAFGFTSFSRVMIRLIYTHLINPKPYSIELSKRVILIGAGSSGEFICKELINDPKHRMHPIGFLDDDYKLHGR
;
A
#
# COMPACT_ATOMS: atom_id res chain seq x y z
N ARG A 1 -25.30 19.34 29.64
CA ARG A 1 -25.25 17.85 29.53
C ARG A 1 -25.03 17.34 28.11
N LYS A 2 -25.59 17.95 27.07
CA LYS A 2 -25.45 17.51 25.66
C LYS A 2 -24.02 17.67 25.11
N ILE A 3 -23.30 18.73 25.45
CA ILE A 3 -21.95 19.03 24.98
C ILE A 3 -20.91 17.98 25.48
N ILE A 4 -21.08 17.52 26.74
CA ILE A 4 -20.18 16.54 27.34
C ILE A 4 -20.34 15.13 26.70
N SER A 5 -21.59 14.78 26.33
CA SER A 5 -21.85 13.50 25.61
C SER A 5 -21.24 13.49 24.22
N ASP A 6 -21.30 14.61 23.49
CA ASP A 6 -20.77 14.71 22.12
C ASP A 6 -19.25 14.67 22.09
N VAL A 7 -18.57 15.27 23.08
CA VAL A 7 -17.11 15.18 23.24
C VAL A 7 -16.66 13.76 23.58
N LYS A 8 -17.40 13.05 24.45
CA LYS A 8 -17.08 11.68 24.84
C LYS A 8 -17.26 10.70 23.69
N ILE A 9 -18.30 10.85 22.88
CA ILE A 9 -18.55 10.05 21.67
C ILE A 9 -17.47 10.31 20.61
N LYS A 10 -17.04 11.56 20.44
CA LYS A 10 -15.99 11.93 19.49
C LYS A 10 -14.63 11.33 19.87
N ASN A 11 -14.32 11.27 21.17
CA ASN A 11 -13.09 10.67 21.67
C ASN A 11 -13.11 9.14 21.56
N ILE A 12 -14.24 8.47 21.79
CA ILE A 12 -14.38 7.02 21.63
C ILE A 12 -14.24 6.62 20.15
N LYS A 13 -14.86 7.35 19.22
CA LYS A 13 -14.68 7.12 17.77
C LYS A 13 -13.24 7.35 17.30
N ARG A 14 -12.56 8.35 17.86
CA ARG A 14 -11.17 8.63 17.52
C ARG A 14 -10.22 7.54 18.03
N GLY A 15 -10.46 6.99 19.21
CA GLY A 15 -9.70 5.87 19.77
C GLY A 15 -9.84 4.59 18.94
N SER A 16 -11.05 4.23 18.51
CA SER A 16 -11.31 3.05 17.70
C SER A 16 -10.70 3.13 16.28
N ILE A 17 -10.71 4.32 15.67
CA ILE A 17 -10.11 4.55 14.35
C ILE A 17 -8.59 4.42 14.42
N ILE A 18 -7.94 4.98 15.44
CA ILE A 18 -6.48 4.90 15.62
C ILE A 18 -6.03 3.47 15.91
N GLU A 19 -6.83 2.70 16.68
CA GLU A 19 -6.52 1.30 16.99
C GLU A 19 -6.64 0.40 15.76
N ASP A 20 -7.61 0.65 14.91
CA ASP A 20 -7.81 -0.08 13.65
C ASP A 20 -6.69 0.22 12.64
N ASP A 21 -6.26 1.48 12.53
CA ASP A 21 -5.13 1.88 11.68
C ASP A 21 -3.80 1.25 12.13
N SER A 22 -3.57 1.11 13.42
CA SER A 22 -2.34 0.51 13.96
C SER A 22 -2.27 -1.01 13.73
N LYS A 23 -3.38 -1.72 13.85
CA LYS A 23 -3.48 -3.16 13.56
C LYS A 23 -3.20 -3.43 12.09
N ASN A 24 -3.81 -2.65 11.25
CA ASN A 24 -3.67 -2.73 9.83
C ASN A 24 -2.21 -2.46 9.40
N LEU A 25 -1.55 -1.47 9.93
CA LEU A 25 -0.14 -1.17 9.66
C LEU A 25 0.79 -2.36 10.00
N ARG A 26 0.55 -3.03 11.14
CA ARG A 26 1.34 -4.21 11.54
C ARG A 26 1.17 -5.36 10.55
N ILE A 27 -0.05 -5.62 10.11
CA ILE A 27 -0.35 -6.66 9.12
C ILE A 27 0.40 -6.37 7.82
N LEU A 28 0.43 -5.11 7.39
CA LEU A 28 1.10 -4.68 6.19
C LEU A 28 2.62 -4.89 6.27
N ILE A 29 3.24 -4.45 7.37
CA ILE A 29 4.67 -4.65 7.59
C ILE A 29 5.01 -6.15 7.63
N LEU A 30 4.21 -6.97 8.31
CA LEU A 30 4.39 -8.42 8.34
C LEU A 30 4.27 -9.04 6.94
N SER A 31 3.29 -8.61 6.14
CA SER A 31 3.17 -9.08 4.76
C SER A 31 4.39 -8.71 3.92
N ASP A 32 4.90 -7.47 4.05
CA ASP A 32 6.07 -7.03 3.31
C ASP A 32 7.34 -7.81 3.72
N ILE A 33 7.51 -8.16 5.00
CA ILE A 33 8.60 -9.03 5.46
C ILE A 33 8.52 -10.39 4.75
N ILE A 34 7.35 -11.03 4.74
CA ILE A 34 7.15 -12.33 4.10
C ILE A 34 7.43 -12.23 2.60
N LEU A 35 6.95 -11.18 1.93
CA LEU A 35 7.15 -10.99 0.50
C LEU A 35 8.61 -10.75 0.13
N VAL A 36 9.33 -9.94 0.91
CA VAL A 36 10.76 -9.69 0.70
C VAL A 36 11.59 -10.96 0.92
N LEU A 37 11.30 -11.72 1.97
CA LEU A 37 11.99 -13.01 2.24
C LEU A 37 11.69 -14.02 1.13
N SER A 38 10.43 -14.15 0.71
CA SER A 38 10.05 -15.06 -0.37
C SER A 38 10.71 -14.68 -1.69
N ALA A 39 10.76 -13.38 -2.03
CA ALA A 39 11.42 -12.91 -3.24
C ALA A 39 12.90 -13.30 -3.27
N PHE A 40 13.62 -13.12 -2.16
CA PHE A 40 15.02 -13.49 -2.08
C PHE A 40 15.23 -15.00 -2.16
N ILE A 41 14.43 -15.81 -1.46
CA ILE A 41 14.49 -17.27 -1.51
C ILE A 41 14.20 -17.75 -2.94
N PHE A 42 13.15 -17.25 -3.59
CA PHE A 42 12.84 -17.58 -4.98
C PHE A 42 13.95 -17.16 -5.94
N SER A 43 14.62 -16.03 -5.69
CA SER A 43 15.74 -15.58 -6.53
C SER A 43 16.93 -16.57 -6.46
N LEU A 44 17.19 -17.14 -5.29
CA LEU A 44 18.21 -18.20 -5.11
C LEU A 44 17.82 -19.47 -5.86
N PHE A 45 16.56 -19.91 -5.77
CA PHE A 45 16.08 -21.08 -6.49
C PHE A 45 16.16 -20.90 -8.01
N ILE A 46 15.69 -19.77 -8.53
CA ILE A 46 15.75 -19.49 -9.97
C ILE A 46 17.21 -19.48 -10.47
N ARG A 47 18.12 -18.90 -9.67
CA ARG A 47 19.54 -18.85 -10.07
C ARG A 47 20.23 -20.21 -10.05
N ASN A 48 19.77 -21.13 -9.21
CA ASN A 48 20.36 -22.46 -9.07
C ASN A 48 19.52 -23.57 -9.77
N ASP A 49 18.81 -23.22 -10.82
CA ASP A 49 18.00 -24.17 -11.63
C ASP A 49 17.02 -24.99 -10.75
N PHE A 50 16.41 -24.35 -9.76
CA PHE A 50 15.51 -24.95 -8.76
C PHE A 50 16.15 -26.01 -7.86
N LEU A 51 17.47 -26.13 -7.87
CA LEU A 51 18.19 -26.93 -6.87
C LEU A 51 18.31 -26.13 -5.57
N VAL A 52 18.25 -26.84 -4.44
CA VAL A 52 18.39 -26.17 -3.12
C VAL A 52 19.85 -25.76 -2.97
N PRO A 53 20.17 -24.46 -2.91
CA PRO A 53 21.54 -24.02 -2.77
C PRO A 53 22.08 -24.37 -1.37
N GLU A 54 23.30 -24.89 -1.29
CA GLU A 54 23.98 -25.23 -0.04
C GLU A 54 24.06 -24.03 0.92
N PHE A 55 24.10 -22.83 0.39
CA PHE A 55 24.09 -21.59 1.14
C PHE A 55 22.89 -21.47 2.09
N LEU A 56 21.72 -22.02 1.77
CA LEU A 56 20.54 -21.98 2.65
C LEU A 56 20.73 -22.73 3.97
N PHE A 57 21.69 -23.64 4.04
CA PHE A 57 22.04 -24.38 5.26
C PHE A 57 23.17 -23.73 6.06
N SER A 58 23.78 -22.66 5.54
CA SER A 58 24.84 -21.94 6.24
C SER A 58 24.26 -21.08 7.39
N LYS A 59 25.02 -20.91 8.46
CA LYS A 59 24.64 -20.01 9.57
C LYS A 59 24.56 -18.55 9.13
N ASP A 60 25.24 -18.22 8.06
CA ASP A 60 25.33 -16.88 7.52
C ASP A 60 24.07 -16.42 6.81
N VAL A 61 23.21 -17.37 6.36
CA VAL A 61 21.96 -17.06 5.67
C VAL A 61 21.06 -16.18 6.54
N PHE A 62 20.96 -16.47 7.83
CA PHE A 62 20.09 -15.70 8.73
C PHE A 62 20.56 -14.25 8.88
N HIS A 63 21.87 -14.00 8.92
CA HIS A 63 22.41 -12.64 8.97
C HIS A 63 22.12 -11.87 7.68
N ILE A 64 22.24 -12.54 6.53
CA ILE A 64 22.00 -11.94 5.22
C ILE A 64 20.51 -11.64 5.04
N LEU A 65 19.63 -12.59 5.38
CA LEU A 65 18.18 -12.38 5.35
C LEU A 65 17.74 -11.24 6.29
N GLY A 66 18.30 -11.21 7.50
CA GLY A 66 18.02 -10.13 8.46
C GLY A 66 18.46 -8.76 7.94
N LEU A 67 19.67 -8.66 7.38
CA LEU A 67 20.18 -7.43 6.77
C LEU A 67 19.31 -6.98 5.59
N LEU A 68 18.94 -7.91 4.70
CA LEU A 68 18.12 -7.64 3.53
C LEU A 68 16.74 -7.10 3.93
N VAL A 69 16.06 -7.75 4.89
CA VAL A 69 14.76 -7.30 5.41
C VAL A 69 14.89 -5.92 6.04
N LEU A 70 15.89 -5.72 6.90
CA LEU A 70 16.09 -4.45 7.60
C LEU A 70 16.31 -3.30 6.61
N VAL A 71 17.18 -3.49 5.62
CA VAL A 71 17.48 -2.45 4.62
C VAL A 71 16.25 -2.15 3.76
N LYS A 72 15.59 -3.17 3.21
CA LYS A 72 14.41 -2.96 2.34
C LYS A 72 13.26 -2.31 3.09
N LEU A 73 12.93 -2.77 4.29
CA LEU A 73 11.85 -2.17 5.09
C LEU A 73 12.17 -0.73 5.52
N SER A 74 13.45 -0.43 5.83
CA SER A 74 13.88 0.93 6.10
C SER A 74 13.65 1.85 4.89
N CYS A 75 13.97 1.38 3.67
CA CYS A 75 13.68 2.10 2.44
C CYS A 75 12.18 2.30 2.22
N TYR A 76 11.34 1.29 2.50
CA TYR A 76 9.89 1.41 2.41
C TYR A 76 9.34 2.45 3.38
N TYR A 77 9.86 2.47 4.60
CA TYR A 77 9.49 3.46 5.60
C TYR A 77 9.90 4.89 5.20
N LEU A 78 11.15 5.08 4.76
CA LEU A 78 11.68 6.38 4.33
C LEU A 78 10.94 6.97 3.12
N LEU A 79 10.50 6.13 2.18
CA LEU A 79 9.72 6.54 1.02
C LEU A 79 8.22 6.62 1.29
N ASN A 80 7.83 6.62 2.58
CA ASN A 80 6.46 6.81 3.03
C ASN A 80 5.44 5.79 2.50
N LEU A 81 5.86 4.57 2.16
CA LEU A 81 4.96 3.52 1.68
C LEU A 81 3.91 3.12 2.72
N TYR A 82 4.16 3.42 3.98
CA TYR A 82 3.27 3.12 5.11
C TYR A 82 2.40 4.30 5.56
N LYS A 83 2.56 5.49 4.96
CA LYS A 83 1.78 6.69 5.34
C LYS A 83 0.53 6.89 4.49
N GLY A 84 0.36 6.15 3.40
CA GLY A 84 -0.80 6.26 2.51
C GLY A 84 -2.06 5.63 3.08
N MET A 85 -3.23 6.13 2.68
CA MET A 85 -4.48 5.44 2.93
C MET A 85 -4.52 4.15 2.09
N TRP A 86 -4.57 3.00 2.72
CA TRP A 86 -4.59 1.65 2.14
C TRP A 86 -5.65 1.44 1.05
N ARG A 87 -6.70 2.26 1.13
CA ARG A 87 -7.89 2.19 0.28
C ARG A 87 -7.64 2.69 -1.14
N TYR A 88 -6.60 3.51 -1.35
CA TYR A 88 -6.38 4.24 -2.60
C TYR A 88 -4.95 4.09 -3.08
N THR A 89 -4.53 2.85 -3.40
CA THR A 89 -3.25 2.65 -4.06
C THR A 89 -3.27 3.35 -5.42
N SER A 90 -2.46 4.39 -5.55
CA SER A 90 -2.32 5.19 -6.77
C SER A 90 -1.17 4.65 -7.63
N LEU A 91 -1.12 5.04 -8.90
CA LEU A 91 0.07 4.83 -9.75
C LEU A 91 1.33 5.44 -9.13
N PHE A 92 1.20 6.53 -8.36
CA PHE A 92 2.31 7.12 -7.60
C PHE A 92 2.86 6.18 -6.53
N ASP A 93 2.04 5.35 -5.91
CA ASP A 93 2.50 4.37 -4.93
C ASP A 93 3.37 3.29 -5.59
N MET A 94 3.01 2.86 -6.81
CA MET A 94 3.82 1.91 -7.57
C MET A 94 5.20 2.49 -7.92
N VAL A 95 5.27 3.78 -8.28
CA VAL A 95 6.54 4.47 -8.51
C VAL A 95 7.38 4.55 -7.23
N ASN A 96 6.75 4.79 -6.09
CA ASN A 96 7.45 4.81 -4.80
C ASN A 96 7.94 3.41 -4.40
N ILE A 97 7.14 2.35 -4.63
CA ILE A 97 7.56 0.96 -4.44
C ILE A 97 8.77 0.64 -5.32
N PHE A 98 8.75 1.04 -6.58
CA PHE A 98 9.86 0.84 -7.50
C PHE A 98 11.14 1.53 -7.02
N LYS A 99 11.06 2.81 -6.64
CA LYS A 99 12.18 3.58 -6.08
C LYS A 99 12.72 2.94 -4.80
N ALA A 100 11.84 2.48 -3.91
CA ALA A 100 12.22 1.85 -2.66
C ALA A 100 12.96 0.53 -2.88
N ASN A 101 12.50 -0.28 -3.83
CA ASN A 101 13.14 -1.54 -4.19
C ASN A 101 14.51 -1.32 -4.85
N ILE A 102 14.63 -0.35 -5.79
CA ILE A 102 15.93 0.00 -6.38
C ILE A 102 16.90 0.43 -5.28
N LEU A 103 16.50 1.41 -4.45
CA LEU A 103 17.36 1.94 -3.40
C LEU A 103 17.79 0.84 -2.43
N GLY A 104 16.83 0.03 -1.96
CA GLY A 104 17.10 -1.06 -1.05
C GLY A 104 18.04 -2.10 -1.63
N THR A 105 17.83 -2.51 -2.89
CA THR A 105 18.70 -3.48 -3.55
C THR A 105 20.11 -2.92 -3.79
N MET A 106 20.25 -1.65 -4.17
CA MET A 106 21.57 -1.00 -4.32
C MET A 106 22.33 -0.96 -3.00
N ILE A 107 21.65 -0.62 -1.90
CA ILE A 107 22.28 -0.61 -0.56
C ILE A 107 22.69 -2.04 -0.16
N VAL A 108 21.85 -3.05 -0.39
CA VAL A 108 22.18 -4.46 -0.08
C VAL A 108 23.40 -4.90 -0.91
N ILE A 109 23.46 -4.60 -2.22
CA ILE A 109 24.59 -4.92 -3.07
C ILE A 109 25.88 -4.26 -2.55
N ALA A 110 25.82 -2.98 -2.20
CA ALA A 110 26.97 -2.24 -1.68
C ALA A 110 27.48 -2.83 -0.34
N LEU A 111 26.55 -3.13 0.57
CA LEU A 111 26.89 -3.74 1.86
C LEU A 111 27.47 -5.14 1.70
N MET A 112 26.88 -5.98 0.85
CA MET A 112 27.39 -7.33 0.59
C MET A 112 28.76 -7.30 -0.08
N GLY A 113 28.95 -6.40 -1.06
CA GLY A 113 30.24 -6.18 -1.70
C GLY A 113 31.33 -5.76 -0.72
N TYR A 114 30.99 -4.86 0.22
CA TYR A 114 31.92 -4.37 1.24
C TYR A 114 32.22 -5.41 2.33
N LEU A 115 31.20 -6.11 2.84
CA LEU A 115 31.35 -7.00 3.99
C LEU A 115 31.90 -8.39 3.63
N ARG A 116 31.51 -8.95 2.45
CA ARG A 116 31.77 -10.35 2.10
C ARG A 116 32.36 -10.58 0.71
N GLY A 117 32.51 -9.54 -0.12
CA GLY A 117 33.11 -9.64 -1.45
C GLY A 117 32.37 -10.55 -2.44
N PHE A 118 31.07 -10.81 -2.23
CA PHE A 118 30.22 -11.68 -3.07
C PHE A 118 30.68 -13.14 -3.17
N GLN A 119 31.38 -13.68 -2.15
CA GLN A 119 31.93 -15.03 -2.19
C GLN A 119 30.85 -16.12 -2.18
N ASP A 120 29.73 -15.88 -1.49
CA ASP A 120 28.69 -16.89 -1.26
C ASP A 120 27.45 -16.71 -2.15
N ILE A 121 27.18 -15.49 -2.65
CA ILE A 121 25.97 -15.17 -3.39
C ILE A 121 26.31 -14.52 -4.72
N PRO A 122 25.93 -15.13 -5.85
CA PRO A 122 26.13 -14.54 -7.18
C PRO A 122 25.38 -13.21 -7.31
N ARG A 123 26.02 -12.22 -7.96
CA ARG A 123 25.43 -10.88 -8.18
C ARG A 123 24.08 -10.91 -8.90
N SER A 124 23.86 -11.90 -9.76
CA SER A 124 22.61 -12.10 -10.49
C SER A 124 21.41 -12.35 -9.57
N VAL A 125 21.60 -12.93 -8.38
CA VAL A 125 20.56 -13.15 -7.38
C VAL A 125 19.90 -11.84 -6.98
N PHE A 126 20.68 -10.78 -6.80
CA PHE A 126 20.15 -9.46 -6.39
C PHE A 126 19.30 -8.79 -7.48
N ILE A 127 19.61 -9.05 -8.77
CA ILE A 127 18.82 -8.53 -9.89
C ILE A 127 17.48 -9.29 -9.94
N ILE A 128 17.50 -10.61 -9.81
CA ILE A 128 16.29 -11.42 -9.77
C ILE A 128 15.46 -11.07 -8.54
N ASP A 129 16.08 -10.91 -7.36
CA ASP A 129 15.42 -10.48 -6.13
C ASP A 129 14.75 -9.10 -6.28
N PHE A 130 15.39 -8.14 -6.96
CA PHE A 130 14.78 -6.85 -7.25
C PHE A 130 13.49 -7.00 -8.05
N ILE A 131 13.50 -7.78 -9.13
CA ILE A 131 12.33 -7.99 -9.99
C ILE A 131 11.20 -8.67 -9.21
N LEU A 132 11.54 -9.74 -8.48
CA LEU A 132 10.57 -10.49 -7.69
C LEU A 132 10.00 -9.67 -6.53
N ALA A 133 10.85 -8.97 -5.77
CA ALA A 133 10.40 -8.13 -4.66
C ALA A 133 9.50 -7.00 -5.14
N PHE A 134 9.85 -6.32 -6.25
CA PHE A 134 8.98 -5.32 -6.86
C PHE A 134 7.65 -5.92 -7.32
N GLY A 135 7.69 -7.07 -8.00
CA GLY A 135 6.49 -7.76 -8.46
C GLY A 135 5.57 -8.18 -7.31
N PHE A 136 6.11 -8.83 -6.30
CA PHE A 136 5.34 -9.32 -5.15
C PHE A 136 4.74 -8.19 -4.32
N THR A 137 5.52 -7.14 -4.03
CA THR A 137 5.02 -6.00 -3.25
C THR A 137 3.97 -5.21 -4.04
N SER A 138 4.18 -4.97 -5.34
CA SER A 138 3.19 -4.30 -6.19
C SER A 138 1.92 -5.13 -6.33
N PHE A 139 2.03 -6.43 -6.58
CA PHE A 139 0.90 -7.35 -6.67
C PHE A 139 0.09 -7.39 -5.37
N SER A 140 0.76 -7.48 -4.22
CA SER A 140 0.11 -7.44 -2.90
C SER A 140 -0.73 -6.17 -2.71
N ARG A 141 -0.19 -5.00 -3.07
CA ARG A 141 -0.92 -3.72 -2.96
C ARG A 141 -2.16 -3.68 -3.87
N VAL A 142 -2.00 -4.16 -5.11
CA VAL A 142 -3.13 -4.25 -6.05
C VAL A 142 -4.20 -5.21 -5.54
N MET A 143 -3.81 -6.37 -5.03
CA MET A 143 -4.74 -7.36 -4.47
C MET A 143 -5.48 -6.84 -3.26
N ILE A 144 -4.80 -6.17 -2.32
CA ILE A 144 -5.46 -5.54 -1.16
C ILE A 144 -6.52 -4.53 -1.64
N ARG A 145 -6.18 -3.70 -2.64
CA ARG A 145 -7.13 -2.75 -3.23
C ARG A 145 -8.33 -3.46 -3.86
N LEU A 146 -8.11 -4.49 -4.67
CA LEU A 146 -9.19 -5.23 -5.33
C LEU A 146 -10.12 -5.91 -4.31
N ILE A 147 -9.54 -6.58 -3.31
CA ILE A 147 -10.30 -7.20 -2.21
C ILE A 147 -11.13 -6.15 -1.48
N TYR A 148 -10.52 -5.01 -1.16
CA TYR A 148 -11.23 -3.95 -0.44
C TYR A 148 -12.37 -3.35 -1.28
N THR A 149 -12.14 -3.12 -2.57
CA THR A 149 -13.12 -2.52 -3.48
C THR A 149 -14.28 -3.48 -3.79
N HIS A 150 -13.98 -4.77 -3.99
CA HIS A 150 -14.99 -5.72 -4.46
C HIS A 150 -15.68 -6.51 -3.33
N LEU A 151 -14.97 -6.81 -2.23
CA LEU A 151 -15.49 -7.66 -1.15
C LEU A 151 -15.97 -6.86 0.07
N ILE A 152 -15.28 -5.77 0.42
CA ILE A 152 -15.59 -5.00 1.63
C ILE A 152 -16.52 -3.83 1.34
N ASN A 153 -16.49 -3.27 0.12
CA ASN A 153 -17.48 -2.30 -0.38
C ASN A 153 -18.37 -2.96 -1.46
N PRO A 154 -19.23 -3.89 -1.11
CA PRO A 154 -20.16 -4.45 -2.06
C PRO A 154 -21.23 -3.42 -2.37
N LYS A 155 -21.17 -2.88 -3.59
CA LYS A 155 -22.24 -2.23 -4.36
C LYS A 155 -22.86 -0.91 -3.87
N PRO A 156 -23.34 -0.12 -4.82
CA PRO A 156 -23.98 1.14 -4.52
C PRO A 156 -25.16 0.89 -3.58
N TYR A 157 -25.11 1.62 -2.50
CA TYR A 157 -26.24 1.81 -1.61
C TYR A 157 -27.52 2.00 -2.44
N SER A 158 -28.57 1.26 -2.10
CA SER A 158 -29.86 1.39 -2.78
C SER A 158 -30.25 2.87 -2.79
N ILE A 159 -30.35 3.44 -3.99
CA ILE A 159 -30.65 4.85 -4.27
C ILE A 159 -31.93 5.29 -3.52
N GLU A 160 -32.81 4.31 -3.25
CA GLU A 160 -34.10 4.52 -2.57
C GLU A 160 -33.99 5.07 -1.12
N LEU A 161 -32.87 4.85 -0.44
CA LEU A 161 -32.68 5.28 0.96
C LEU A 161 -31.71 6.48 1.10
N SER A 162 -31.15 6.97 -0.02
CA SER A 162 -30.22 8.11 -0.01
C SER A 162 -30.93 9.43 -0.23
N LYS A 163 -30.51 10.46 0.49
CA LYS A 163 -30.99 11.84 0.26
C LYS A 163 -30.43 12.35 -1.05
N ARG A 164 -31.30 12.78 -1.95
CA ARG A 164 -30.90 13.45 -3.19
C ARG A 164 -30.32 14.82 -2.85
N VAL A 165 -29.12 15.11 -3.34
CA VAL A 165 -28.43 16.38 -3.08
C VAL A 165 -27.99 17.00 -4.40
N ILE A 166 -28.06 18.33 -4.46
CA ILE A 166 -27.52 19.14 -5.56
C ILE A 166 -26.24 19.77 -5.03
N LEU A 167 -25.16 19.69 -5.79
CA LEU A 167 -23.87 20.28 -5.47
C LEU A 167 -23.82 21.70 -6.06
N ILE A 168 -23.45 22.68 -5.24
CA ILE A 168 -23.22 24.06 -5.70
C ILE A 168 -21.74 24.20 -6.03
N GLY A 169 -21.46 24.54 -7.30
CA GLY A 169 -20.11 24.58 -7.86
C GLY A 169 -19.76 23.30 -8.62
N ALA A 170 -19.57 23.41 -9.96
CA ALA A 170 -19.17 22.31 -10.83
C ALA A 170 -17.67 22.31 -11.14
N GLY A 171 -16.87 23.09 -10.43
CA GLY A 171 -15.43 23.13 -10.53
C GLY A 171 -14.76 21.88 -9.91
N SER A 172 -13.43 21.87 -9.89
CA SER A 172 -12.61 20.74 -9.38
C SER A 172 -12.99 20.31 -7.96
N SER A 173 -13.36 21.24 -7.10
CA SER A 173 -13.82 20.93 -5.72
C SER A 173 -15.17 20.24 -5.70
N GLY A 174 -16.12 20.69 -6.56
CA GLY A 174 -17.41 20.05 -6.70
C GLY A 174 -17.30 18.64 -7.28
N GLU A 175 -16.45 18.45 -8.29
CA GLU A 175 -16.14 17.13 -8.85
C GLU A 175 -15.55 16.18 -7.78
N PHE A 176 -14.62 16.67 -6.97
CA PHE A 176 -14.04 15.90 -5.87
C PHE A 176 -15.09 15.46 -4.85
N ILE A 177 -15.94 16.40 -4.41
CA ILE A 177 -17.04 16.12 -3.46
C ILE A 177 -18.03 15.12 -4.05
N CYS A 178 -18.38 15.27 -5.33
CA CYS A 178 -19.28 14.35 -6.02
C CYS A 178 -18.72 12.94 -6.05
N LYS A 179 -17.44 12.77 -6.40
CA LYS A 179 -16.75 11.47 -6.37
C LYS A 179 -16.72 10.88 -4.96
N GLU A 180 -16.49 11.69 -3.96
CA GLU A 180 -16.47 11.25 -2.56
C GLU A 180 -17.85 10.76 -2.11
N LEU A 181 -18.92 11.48 -2.43
CA LEU A 181 -20.30 11.10 -2.10
C LEU A 181 -20.76 9.82 -2.83
N ILE A 182 -20.31 9.63 -4.07
CA ILE A 182 -20.60 8.41 -4.85
C ILE A 182 -19.82 7.21 -4.27
N ASN A 183 -18.57 7.42 -3.87
CA ASN A 183 -17.67 6.37 -3.42
C ASN A 183 -17.84 5.99 -1.94
N ASP A 184 -18.35 6.89 -1.09
CA ASP A 184 -18.61 6.59 0.33
C ASP A 184 -20.10 6.53 0.65
N PRO A 185 -20.69 5.33 0.64
CA PRO A 185 -22.12 5.12 0.96
C PRO A 185 -22.53 5.53 2.36
N LYS A 186 -21.58 5.80 3.26
CA LYS A 186 -21.86 6.21 4.65
C LYS A 186 -22.57 7.56 4.74
N HIS A 187 -22.37 8.41 3.76
CA HIS A 187 -22.99 9.74 3.73
C HIS A 187 -24.49 9.70 3.42
N ARG A 188 -25.01 8.57 2.90
CA ARG A 188 -26.43 8.44 2.49
C ARG A 188 -26.92 9.61 1.63
N MET A 189 -26.04 10.17 0.81
CA MET A 189 -26.31 11.30 -0.08
C MET A 189 -26.02 10.88 -1.51
N HIS A 190 -26.99 11.12 -2.40
CA HIS A 190 -26.84 10.80 -3.83
C HIS A 190 -26.83 12.12 -4.60
N PRO A 191 -25.72 12.52 -5.21
CA PRO A 191 -25.66 13.73 -6.02
C PRO A 191 -26.48 13.52 -7.29
N ILE A 192 -27.46 14.41 -7.51
CA ILE A 192 -28.35 14.37 -8.69
C ILE A 192 -27.96 15.40 -9.76
N GLY A 193 -27.07 16.34 -9.42
CA GLY A 193 -26.60 17.36 -10.37
C GLY A 193 -25.78 18.43 -9.69
N PHE A 194 -25.27 19.33 -10.53
CA PHE A 194 -24.52 20.51 -10.11
C PHE A 194 -25.31 21.78 -10.44
N LEU A 195 -25.13 22.79 -9.61
CA LEU A 195 -25.53 24.18 -9.90
C LEU A 195 -24.26 25.00 -9.97
N ASP A 196 -24.06 25.66 -11.12
CA ASP A 196 -22.90 26.53 -11.36
C ASP A 196 -23.34 27.76 -12.14
N ASP A 197 -22.68 28.88 -11.90
CA ASP A 197 -22.92 30.13 -12.60
C ASP A 197 -22.18 30.23 -13.97
N ASP A 198 -21.18 29.35 -14.18
CA ASP A 198 -20.50 29.24 -15.47
C ASP A 198 -21.33 28.41 -16.45
N TYR A 199 -22.00 29.12 -17.41
CA TYR A 199 -22.81 28.49 -18.42
C TYR A 199 -22.05 27.53 -19.37
N LYS A 200 -20.70 27.59 -19.39
CA LYS A 200 -19.87 26.67 -20.21
C LYS A 200 -19.86 25.25 -19.66
N LEU A 201 -20.27 25.08 -18.38
CA LEU A 201 -20.35 23.79 -17.74
C LEU A 201 -21.73 23.14 -17.83
N HIS A 202 -22.74 23.87 -18.40
CA HIS A 202 -24.09 23.35 -18.56
C HIS A 202 -24.11 22.22 -19.60
N GLY A 203 -24.73 21.09 -19.24
CA GLY A 203 -24.92 19.95 -20.16
C GLY A 203 -23.72 19.00 -20.30
N ARG A 204 -22.75 19.10 -19.42
CA ARG A 204 -21.65 18.13 -19.31
C ARG A 204 -21.95 17.00 -18.33
#